data_4b696e2f341655a51a6a3815a230177b
#
_entry.id   4b696e2f341655a51a6a3815a230177b
#
_cell.length_a   1.000
_cell.length_b   1.000
_cell.length_c   1.000
_cell.angle_alpha   90.00
_cell.angle_beta   90.00
_cell.angle_gamma   90.00
#
_symmetry.space_group_name_H-M   'P 1'
#
loop_
_entity.id
_entity.type
_entity.pdbx_description
1 polymer ?
#
loop_
_entity_poly.entity_id
_entity_poly.type
_entity_poly.pdbx_seq_one_letter_code
_entity_poly.pdbx_strand_id
1 'polypeptide(L)'
;MTGYDVFDDPYCYKGTSVLKNRARLTDGATLEAFELEMSTLRSEEPLPAGRFTPAHYKRIHHHLFQDVYSWAGKYRKVRTAKGGNMFCYPEHIVSSMDDLFEKLASAAFKPGVGVEDFLEAATDFLAELNAIHPFREGNGRSQLSLMYLVAQRAGHPLVLTRIERDTFMPAMIASFLGDNGPLKHELRKLL
;
A
#
# COMPACT_ATOMS: atom_id res chain seq x y z
N MET A 1 9.18 13.21 -5.29
CA MET A 1 8.24 14.04 -4.51
C MET A 1 6.91 13.30 -4.40
N THR A 2 6.61 12.77 -3.22
CA THR A 2 5.32 12.16 -2.89
C THR A 2 4.36 13.26 -2.41
N GLY A 3 4.00 14.20 -3.31
CA GLY A 3 3.10 15.29 -2.96
C GLY A 3 1.65 14.81 -2.95
N TYR A 4 1.09 14.61 -1.76
CA TYR A 4 -0.35 14.56 -1.59
C TYR A 4 -0.85 15.99 -1.38
N ASP A 5 -1.80 16.43 -2.21
CA ASP A 5 -2.48 17.71 -2.01
C ASP A 5 -3.39 17.59 -0.79
N VAL A 6 -3.02 18.22 0.32
CA VAL A 6 -3.82 18.27 1.54
C VAL A 6 -3.85 19.71 2.05
N PHE A 7 -5.04 20.28 2.13
CA PHE A 7 -5.25 21.55 2.83
C PHE A 7 -5.23 21.30 4.35
N ASP A 8 -4.33 22.00 5.06
CA ASP A 8 -4.18 21.99 6.53
C ASP A 8 -4.00 20.60 7.12
N ASP A 9 -2.92 19.90 6.69
CA ASP A 9 -2.63 18.54 7.11
C ASP A 9 -2.06 18.46 8.53
N PRO A 10 -2.82 17.93 9.51
CA PRO A 10 -2.35 17.80 10.89
C PRO A 10 -1.16 16.84 11.04
N TYR A 11 -0.88 16.01 10.03
CA TYR A 11 0.29 15.14 10.00
C TYR A 11 1.58 15.86 9.66
N CYS A 12 1.52 17.09 9.10
CA CYS A 12 2.70 17.87 8.75
C CYS A 12 3.14 18.82 9.87
N TYR A 13 4.39 19.23 9.83
CA TYR A 13 4.84 20.38 10.63
C TYR A 13 4.16 21.64 10.12
N LYS A 14 3.78 22.53 11.04
CA LYS A 14 3.03 23.75 10.73
C LYS A 14 3.73 24.59 9.65
N GLY A 15 3.02 24.92 8.60
CA GLY A 15 3.53 25.73 7.48
C GLY A 15 4.47 24.98 6.52
N THR A 16 4.51 23.66 6.58
CA THR A 16 5.33 22.84 5.68
C THR A 16 4.53 21.66 5.12
N SER A 17 5.07 21.00 4.09
CA SER A 17 4.58 19.71 3.59
C SER A 17 5.29 18.49 4.22
N VAL A 18 6.19 18.72 5.19
CA VAL A 18 7.00 17.66 5.81
C VAL A 18 6.21 16.97 6.90
N LEU A 19 6.07 15.66 6.79
CA LEU A 19 5.35 14.84 7.78
C LEU A 19 6.06 14.84 9.13
N LYS A 20 5.30 14.98 10.21
CA LYS A 20 5.79 14.78 11.58
C LYS A 20 6.31 13.36 11.73
N ASN A 21 7.53 13.24 12.17
CA ASN A 21 8.25 11.97 12.27
C ASN A 21 8.97 11.85 13.62
N ARG A 22 9.37 10.62 13.98
CA ARG A 22 10.01 10.33 15.28
C ARG A 22 11.41 10.93 15.40
N ALA A 23 12.13 11.05 14.28
CA ALA A 23 13.46 11.65 14.22
C ALA A 23 13.43 13.18 14.23
N ARG A 24 12.23 13.80 14.20
CA ARG A 24 12.02 15.27 14.18
C ARG A 24 12.69 15.96 13.01
N LEU A 25 12.83 15.28 11.89
CA LEU A 25 13.38 15.83 10.66
C LEU A 25 12.35 16.80 10.05
N THR A 26 12.82 17.98 9.69
CA THR A 26 12.00 19.07 9.11
C THR A 26 12.34 19.36 7.65
N ASP A 27 13.37 18.74 7.11
CA ASP A 27 13.72 18.74 5.69
C ASP A 27 13.11 17.55 4.99
N GLY A 28 12.42 17.78 3.86
CA GLY A 28 11.69 16.74 3.14
C GLY A 28 12.59 15.67 2.52
N ALA A 29 13.72 16.07 1.93
CA ALA A 29 14.65 15.14 1.31
C ALA A 29 15.33 14.23 2.36
N THR A 30 15.70 14.82 3.49
CA THR A 30 16.27 14.06 4.62
C THR A 30 15.25 13.08 5.21
N LEU A 31 13.97 13.48 5.32
CA LEU A 31 12.90 12.58 5.77
C LEU A 31 12.67 11.44 4.77
N GLU A 32 12.65 11.71 3.47
CA GLU A 32 12.47 10.70 2.42
C GLU A 32 13.59 9.66 2.47
N ALA A 33 14.85 10.09 2.60
CA ALA A 33 16.00 9.19 2.73
C ALA A 33 15.90 8.33 3.99
N PHE A 34 15.59 8.93 5.14
CA PHE A 34 15.42 8.22 6.41
C PHE A 34 14.25 7.23 6.37
N GLU A 35 13.12 7.62 5.78
CA GLU A 35 11.96 6.74 5.62
C GLU A 35 12.28 5.52 4.75
N LEU A 36 12.99 5.76 3.63
CA LEU A 36 13.41 4.68 2.73
C LEU A 36 14.34 3.71 3.46
N GLU A 37 15.36 4.21 4.14
CA GLU A 37 16.31 3.39 4.89
C GLU A 37 15.61 2.55 5.95
N MET A 38 14.83 3.17 6.84
CA MET A 38 14.15 2.46 7.92
C MET A 38 13.14 1.44 7.41
N SER A 39 12.34 1.78 6.39
CA SER A 39 11.37 0.84 5.84
C SER A 39 12.03 -0.30 5.06
N THR A 40 13.20 -0.09 4.46
CA THR A 40 13.99 -1.14 3.82
C THR A 40 14.50 -2.12 4.87
N LEU A 41 15.15 -1.65 5.94
CA LEU A 41 15.61 -2.50 7.05
C LEU A 41 14.45 -3.33 7.62
N ARG A 42 13.29 -2.74 7.82
CA ARG A 42 12.10 -3.47 8.30
C ARG A 42 11.56 -4.48 7.28
N SER A 43 11.72 -4.23 5.98
CA SER A 43 11.28 -5.17 4.95
C SER A 43 12.16 -6.43 4.86
N GLU A 44 13.39 -6.38 5.38
CA GLU A 44 14.29 -7.53 5.49
C GLU A 44 13.93 -8.45 6.67
N GLU A 45 13.17 -7.94 7.65
CA GLU A 45 12.66 -8.73 8.75
C GLU A 45 11.42 -9.53 8.34
N PRO A 46 11.11 -10.66 9.03
CA PRO A 46 9.88 -11.40 8.78
C PRO A 46 8.64 -10.51 8.95
N LEU A 47 7.79 -10.45 7.94
CA LEU A 47 6.53 -9.72 8.02
C LEU A 47 5.61 -10.33 9.10
N PRO A 48 4.80 -9.51 9.80
CA PRO A 48 3.88 -10.00 10.83
C PRO A 48 2.96 -11.08 10.31
N ALA A 49 2.89 -12.22 10.97
CA ALA A 49 1.94 -13.27 10.66
C ALA A 49 0.49 -12.82 10.95
N GLY A 50 -0.48 -13.30 10.14
CA GLY A 50 -1.88 -12.93 10.34
C GLY A 50 -2.86 -13.62 9.40
N ARG A 51 -4.14 -13.25 9.55
CA ARG A 51 -5.28 -13.89 8.87
C ARG A 51 -5.75 -13.14 7.62
N PHE A 52 -4.95 -12.21 7.08
CA PHE A 52 -5.33 -11.35 5.94
C PHE A 52 -6.63 -10.58 6.21
N THR A 53 -6.67 -9.89 7.34
CA THR A 53 -7.73 -8.98 7.74
C THR A 53 -7.24 -7.53 7.67
N PRO A 54 -8.12 -6.51 7.71
CA PRO A 54 -7.70 -5.11 7.83
C PRO A 54 -6.78 -4.86 9.03
N ALA A 55 -7.01 -5.55 10.16
CA ALA A 55 -6.12 -5.48 11.32
C ALA A 55 -4.73 -6.05 11.05
N HIS A 56 -4.62 -7.13 10.24
CA HIS A 56 -3.33 -7.66 9.81
C HIS A 56 -2.60 -6.67 8.90
N TYR A 57 -3.30 -6.06 7.96
CA TYR A 57 -2.72 -5.03 7.08
C TYR A 57 -2.20 -3.81 7.85
N LYS A 58 -2.94 -3.36 8.88
CA LYS A 58 -2.44 -2.31 9.80
C LYS A 58 -1.14 -2.71 10.48
N ARG A 59 -0.98 -3.99 10.89
CA ARG A 59 0.27 -4.48 11.50
C ARG A 59 1.43 -4.51 10.49
N ILE A 60 1.18 -4.87 9.23
CA ILE A 60 2.19 -4.81 8.16
C ILE A 60 2.65 -3.37 7.99
N HIS A 61 1.75 -2.41 7.86
CA HIS A 61 2.12 -1.00 7.77
C HIS A 61 2.87 -0.52 9.02
N HIS A 62 2.42 -0.90 10.22
CA HIS A 62 3.11 -0.55 11.46
C HIS A 62 4.53 -1.10 11.46
N HIS A 63 4.72 -2.37 11.10
CA HIS A 63 6.02 -3.02 11.03
C HIS A 63 7.01 -2.24 10.15
N LEU A 64 6.57 -1.81 8.97
CA LEU A 64 7.42 -1.10 8.02
C LEU A 64 7.78 0.33 8.46
N PHE A 65 6.87 1.01 9.18
CA PHE A 65 6.98 2.46 9.42
C PHE A 65 7.05 2.87 10.89
N GLN A 66 7.12 1.93 11.83
CA GLN A 66 7.09 2.21 13.27
C GLN A 66 8.24 3.09 13.77
N ASP A 67 9.39 3.04 13.10
CA ASP A 67 10.56 3.83 13.48
C ASP A 67 10.48 5.26 12.94
N VAL A 68 9.66 5.48 11.91
CA VAL A 68 9.52 6.78 11.26
C VAL A 68 8.30 7.55 11.79
N TYR A 69 7.14 6.89 11.88
CA TYR A 69 5.88 7.57 12.17
C TYR A 69 5.17 7.06 13.43
N SER A 70 4.75 7.97 14.30
CA SER A 70 3.95 7.63 15.49
C SER A 70 2.53 7.14 15.16
N TRP A 71 2.06 7.41 13.95
CA TRP A 71 0.76 6.97 13.43
C TRP A 71 0.87 5.71 12.55
N ALA A 72 2.03 5.08 12.46
CA ALA A 72 2.20 3.82 11.72
C ALA A 72 1.14 2.79 12.13
N GLY A 73 0.49 2.14 11.14
CA GLY A 73 -0.61 1.20 11.34
C GLY A 73 -1.98 1.85 11.61
N LYS A 74 -2.10 3.17 11.58
CA LYS A 74 -3.38 3.88 11.76
C LYS A 74 -3.87 4.44 10.45
N TYR A 75 -5.16 4.27 10.15
CA TYR A 75 -5.78 4.90 8.98
C TYR A 75 -5.72 6.42 9.09
N ARG A 76 -5.54 7.08 7.96
CA ARG A 76 -5.55 8.54 7.87
C ARG A 76 -6.92 9.12 8.22
N LYS A 77 -6.88 10.34 8.74
CA LYS A 77 -8.08 11.12 9.11
C LYS A 77 -8.27 12.34 8.21
N VAL A 78 -7.44 12.47 7.17
CA VAL A 78 -7.48 13.59 6.24
C VAL A 78 -7.79 13.09 4.84
N ARG A 79 -8.43 13.92 4.03
CA ARG A 79 -8.59 13.66 2.60
C ARG A 79 -7.24 13.76 1.94
N THR A 80 -6.95 12.89 1.01
CA THR A 80 -5.71 12.90 0.22
C THR A 80 -6.02 12.71 -1.24
N ALA A 81 -5.23 13.37 -2.08
CA ALA A 81 -5.30 13.26 -3.53
C ALA A 81 -3.91 13.11 -4.11
N LYS A 82 -3.79 12.57 -5.30
CA LYS A 82 -2.55 12.52 -6.06
C LYS A 82 -2.84 12.74 -7.54
N GLY A 83 -2.17 13.73 -8.15
CA GLY A 83 -2.39 14.07 -9.56
C GLY A 83 -3.85 14.43 -9.88
N GLY A 84 -4.55 15.13 -8.98
CA GLY A 84 -5.96 15.49 -9.12
C GLY A 84 -6.97 14.39 -8.79
N ASN A 85 -6.52 13.15 -8.57
CA ASN A 85 -7.38 12.01 -8.25
C ASN A 85 -7.58 11.90 -6.73
N MET A 86 -8.84 11.96 -6.28
CA MET A 86 -9.21 11.81 -4.87
C MET A 86 -9.23 10.33 -4.48
N PHE A 87 -8.54 9.98 -3.40
CA PHE A 87 -8.65 8.69 -2.76
C PHE A 87 -9.92 8.58 -1.90
N CYS A 88 -10.23 7.38 -1.39
CA CYS A 88 -11.37 7.15 -0.51
C CYS A 88 -11.44 8.20 0.61
N TYR A 89 -12.63 8.71 0.91
CA TYR A 89 -12.82 9.65 2.02
C TYR A 89 -12.56 8.97 3.36
N PRO A 90 -11.95 9.66 4.34
CA PRO A 90 -11.55 9.07 5.62
C PRO A 90 -12.69 8.38 6.36
N GLU A 91 -13.91 8.92 6.27
CA GLU A 91 -15.12 8.38 6.90
C GLU A 91 -15.55 7.01 6.34
N HIS A 92 -15.12 6.66 5.11
CA HIS A 92 -15.47 5.40 4.45
C HIS A 92 -14.33 4.38 4.47
N ILE A 93 -13.12 4.76 4.90
CA ILE A 93 -11.96 3.85 4.86
C ILE A 93 -12.23 2.55 5.61
N VAL A 94 -12.86 2.60 6.80
CA VAL A 94 -13.07 1.40 7.61
C VAL A 94 -13.97 0.42 6.89
N SER A 95 -15.16 0.86 6.44
CA SER A 95 -16.11 -0.01 5.73
C SER A 95 -15.53 -0.54 4.42
N SER A 96 -14.91 0.33 3.62
CA SER A 96 -14.30 -0.09 2.35
C SER A 96 -13.17 -1.11 2.55
N MET A 97 -12.39 -0.99 3.62
CA MET A 97 -11.35 -1.98 3.96
C MET A 97 -11.95 -3.30 4.43
N ASP A 98 -13.04 -3.28 5.21
CA ASP A 98 -13.72 -4.49 5.66
C ASP A 98 -14.30 -5.23 4.45
N ASP A 99 -15.04 -4.56 3.58
CA ASP A 99 -15.62 -5.12 2.36
C ASP A 99 -14.54 -5.69 1.41
N LEU A 100 -13.44 -4.94 1.21
CA LEU A 100 -12.33 -5.39 0.35
C LEU A 100 -11.67 -6.65 0.90
N PHE A 101 -11.40 -6.69 2.19
CA PHE A 101 -10.66 -7.81 2.78
C PHE A 101 -11.49 -9.09 2.89
N GLU A 102 -12.82 -9.02 2.85
CA GLU A 102 -13.67 -10.22 2.71
C GLU A 102 -13.38 -10.97 1.41
N LYS A 103 -13.00 -10.28 0.33
CA LYS A 103 -12.61 -10.90 -0.95
C LYS A 103 -11.42 -11.86 -0.81
N LEU A 104 -10.51 -11.65 0.14
CA LEU A 104 -9.37 -12.55 0.39
C LEU A 104 -9.75 -13.92 0.95
N ALA A 105 -10.99 -14.11 1.36
CA ALA A 105 -11.53 -15.42 1.76
C ALA A 105 -12.02 -16.26 0.56
N SER A 106 -12.13 -15.66 -0.64
CA SER A 106 -12.60 -16.34 -1.85
C SER A 106 -11.67 -17.46 -2.32
N ALA A 107 -12.16 -18.31 -3.22
CA ALA A 107 -11.38 -19.41 -3.80
C ALA A 107 -10.15 -18.92 -4.58
N ALA A 108 -10.23 -17.73 -5.18
CA ALA A 108 -9.15 -17.14 -5.97
C ALA A 108 -7.87 -16.83 -5.18
N PHE A 109 -7.93 -16.86 -3.85
CA PHE A 109 -6.76 -16.64 -2.98
C PHE A 109 -6.40 -17.85 -2.13
N LYS A 110 -6.95 -19.04 -2.45
CA LYS A 110 -6.64 -20.30 -1.75
C LYS A 110 -5.54 -21.09 -2.47
N PRO A 111 -4.81 -21.95 -1.75
CA PRO A 111 -3.85 -22.85 -2.37
C PRO A 111 -4.49 -23.69 -3.48
N GLY A 112 -3.79 -23.82 -4.61
CA GLY A 112 -4.24 -24.61 -5.76
C GLY A 112 -5.12 -23.86 -6.76
N VAL A 113 -5.39 -22.58 -6.57
CA VAL A 113 -6.04 -21.74 -7.58
C VAL A 113 -5.20 -21.67 -8.86
N GLY A 114 -5.85 -21.62 -10.03
CA GLY A 114 -5.17 -21.38 -11.31
C GLY A 114 -4.49 -20.00 -11.34
N VAL A 115 -3.37 -19.89 -12.04
CA VAL A 115 -2.59 -18.64 -12.11
C VAL A 115 -3.40 -17.48 -12.69
N GLU A 116 -4.25 -17.73 -13.70
CA GLU A 116 -5.07 -16.68 -14.31
C GLU A 116 -6.16 -16.16 -13.36
N ASP A 117 -6.83 -17.05 -12.64
CA ASP A 117 -7.85 -16.68 -11.66
C ASP A 117 -7.23 -15.91 -10.49
N PHE A 118 -6.04 -16.34 -10.06
CA PHE A 118 -5.26 -15.60 -9.05
C PHE A 118 -4.89 -14.21 -9.54
N LEU A 119 -4.34 -14.07 -10.75
CA LEU A 119 -3.91 -12.79 -11.30
C LEU A 119 -5.08 -11.81 -11.47
N GLU A 120 -6.23 -12.29 -11.94
CA GLU A 120 -7.44 -11.46 -12.06
C GLU A 120 -7.84 -10.90 -10.69
N ALA A 121 -8.04 -11.79 -9.73
CA ALA A 121 -8.45 -11.42 -8.38
C ALA A 121 -7.40 -10.54 -7.66
N ALA A 122 -6.12 -10.83 -7.84
CA ALA A 122 -5.02 -10.06 -7.24
C ALA A 122 -4.93 -8.65 -7.83
N THR A 123 -5.18 -8.52 -9.14
CA THR A 123 -5.20 -7.23 -9.84
C THR A 123 -6.35 -6.37 -9.31
N ASP A 124 -7.56 -6.90 -9.27
CA ASP A 124 -8.74 -6.18 -8.80
C ASP A 124 -8.60 -5.78 -7.33
N PHE A 125 -8.10 -6.70 -6.50
CA PHE A 125 -7.84 -6.42 -5.09
C PHE A 125 -6.82 -5.29 -4.91
N LEU A 126 -5.70 -5.33 -5.63
CA LEU A 126 -4.66 -4.32 -5.53
C LEU A 126 -5.12 -2.96 -6.06
N ALA A 127 -5.86 -2.93 -7.17
CA ALA A 127 -6.45 -1.72 -7.73
C ALA A 127 -7.40 -1.04 -6.74
N GLU A 128 -8.29 -1.80 -6.11
CA GLU A 128 -9.24 -1.29 -5.13
C GLU A 128 -8.53 -0.83 -3.85
N LEU A 129 -7.55 -1.59 -3.35
CA LEU A 129 -6.74 -1.20 -2.19
C LEU A 129 -5.96 0.11 -2.47
N ASN A 130 -5.49 0.29 -3.71
CA ASN A 130 -4.85 1.52 -4.13
C ASN A 130 -5.84 2.70 -4.18
N ALA A 131 -7.07 2.49 -4.62
CA ALA A 131 -8.11 3.52 -4.62
C ALA A 131 -8.55 3.92 -3.20
N ILE A 132 -8.59 2.98 -2.26
CA ILE A 132 -8.86 3.27 -0.86
C ILE A 132 -7.73 4.10 -0.24
N HIS A 133 -6.48 3.73 -0.45
CA HIS A 133 -5.28 4.44 0.02
C HIS A 133 -5.35 4.81 1.51
N PRO A 134 -5.45 3.81 2.40
CA PRO A 134 -5.95 4.03 3.76
C PRO A 134 -4.96 4.73 4.71
N PHE A 135 -3.67 4.76 4.40
CA PHE A 135 -2.66 5.40 5.24
C PHE A 135 -2.26 6.78 4.71
N ARG A 136 -1.68 7.62 5.58
CA ARG A 136 -1.21 8.95 5.16
C ARG A 136 0.01 8.86 4.24
N GLU A 137 0.90 7.91 4.47
CA GLU A 137 2.07 7.59 3.65
C GLU A 137 2.35 6.08 3.71
N GLY A 138 3.22 5.54 2.85
CA GLY A 138 3.64 4.14 2.87
C GLY A 138 2.65 3.13 2.29
N ASN A 139 1.58 3.58 1.61
CA ASN A 139 0.56 2.69 1.06
C ASN A 139 1.15 1.70 0.05
N GLY A 140 1.96 2.15 -0.91
CA GLY A 140 2.52 1.26 -1.95
C GLY A 140 3.36 0.13 -1.37
N ARG A 141 4.28 0.42 -0.45
CA ARG A 141 5.13 -0.60 0.21
C ARG A 141 4.30 -1.59 1.02
N SER A 142 3.31 -1.09 1.76
CA SER A 142 2.40 -1.96 2.53
C SER A 142 1.51 -2.83 1.63
N GLN A 143 1.04 -2.29 0.50
CA GLN A 143 0.26 -3.02 -0.50
C GLN A 143 1.07 -4.18 -1.08
N LEU A 144 2.30 -3.92 -1.53
CA LEU A 144 3.17 -4.95 -2.08
C LEU A 144 3.56 -6.01 -1.04
N SER A 145 3.83 -5.60 0.21
CA SER A 145 4.10 -6.55 1.30
C SER A 145 2.90 -7.46 1.61
N LEU A 146 1.68 -6.91 1.60
CA LEU A 146 0.47 -7.72 1.74
C LEU A 146 0.31 -8.68 0.56
N MET A 147 0.46 -8.18 -0.68
CA MET A 147 0.33 -9.00 -1.90
C MET A 147 1.35 -10.13 -1.94
N TYR A 148 2.58 -9.89 -1.50
CA TYR A 148 3.59 -10.92 -1.35
C TYR A 148 3.11 -12.08 -0.46
N LEU A 149 2.56 -11.78 0.72
CA LEU A 149 2.04 -12.80 1.64
C LEU A 149 0.80 -13.52 1.08
N VAL A 150 -0.10 -12.80 0.44
CA VAL A 150 -1.31 -13.36 -0.19
C VAL A 150 -0.94 -14.30 -1.33
N ALA A 151 0.00 -13.90 -2.16
CA ALA A 151 0.49 -14.67 -3.30
C ALA A 151 1.22 -15.96 -2.83
N GLN A 152 2.05 -15.87 -1.80
CA GLN A 152 2.66 -17.05 -1.19
C GLN A 152 1.60 -18.04 -0.70
N ARG A 153 0.56 -17.57 -0.01
CA ARG A 153 -0.54 -18.43 0.46
C ARG A 153 -1.27 -19.12 -0.69
N ALA A 154 -1.50 -18.39 -1.79
CA ALA A 154 -2.18 -18.92 -2.96
C ALA A 154 -1.35 -19.95 -3.76
N GLY A 155 -0.04 -20.02 -3.52
CA GLY A 155 0.89 -20.87 -4.25
C GLY A 155 1.50 -20.20 -5.50
N HIS A 156 1.39 -18.88 -5.61
CA HIS A 156 1.89 -18.06 -6.70
C HIS A 156 2.85 -16.98 -6.18
N PRO A 157 4.03 -17.34 -5.63
CA PRO A 157 4.93 -16.39 -4.97
C PRO A 157 5.41 -15.29 -5.92
N LEU A 158 5.29 -14.04 -5.48
CA LEU A 158 5.74 -12.88 -6.23
C LEU A 158 7.22 -12.59 -5.96
N VAL A 159 7.99 -12.33 -7.02
CA VAL A 159 9.38 -11.90 -6.95
C VAL A 159 9.42 -10.36 -7.03
N LEU A 160 9.29 -9.69 -5.89
CA LEU A 160 9.16 -8.23 -5.82
C LEU A 160 10.39 -7.47 -6.35
N THR A 161 11.56 -8.11 -6.41
CA THR A 161 12.78 -7.52 -6.99
C THR A 161 12.70 -7.33 -8.51
N ARG A 162 11.70 -7.93 -9.16
CA ARG A 162 11.43 -7.70 -10.60
C ARG A 162 10.58 -6.47 -10.89
N ILE A 163 10.14 -5.74 -9.84
CA ILE A 163 9.35 -4.52 -10.03
C ILE A 163 10.23 -3.44 -10.67
N GLU A 164 9.82 -3.02 -11.85
CA GLU A 164 10.37 -1.85 -12.54
C GLU A 164 9.46 -0.66 -12.26
N ARG A 165 9.96 0.33 -11.51
CA ARG A 165 9.16 1.47 -11.08
C ARG A 165 8.54 2.23 -12.23
N ASP A 166 9.28 2.36 -13.34
CA ASP A 166 8.89 3.16 -14.51
C ASP A 166 7.73 2.54 -15.31
N THR A 167 7.46 1.24 -15.16
CA THR A 167 6.30 0.56 -15.74
C THR A 167 5.21 0.28 -14.72
N PHE A 168 5.59 -0.10 -13.49
CA PHE A 168 4.64 -0.45 -12.44
C PHE A 168 3.82 0.76 -11.96
N MET A 169 4.44 1.94 -11.79
CA MET A 169 3.71 3.13 -11.32
C MET A 169 2.69 3.64 -12.34
N PRO A 170 2.98 3.74 -13.65
CA PRO A 170 1.95 4.02 -14.65
C PRO A 170 0.81 3.00 -14.68
N ALA A 171 1.10 1.71 -14.49
CA ALA A 171 0.09 0.66 -14.41
C ALA A 171 -0.84 0.84 -13.20
N MET A 172 -0.31 1.23 -12.03
CA MET A 172 -1.09 1.58 -10.85
C MET A 172 -1.97 2.82 -11.06
N ILE A 173 -1.51 3.79 -11.84
CA ILE A 173 -2.30 4.98 -12.22
C ILE A 173 -3.42 4.58 -13.19
N ALA A 174 -3.12 3.77 -14.20
CA ALA A 174 -4.11 3.28 -15.15
C ALA A 174 -5.23 2.51 -14.44
N SER A 175 -4.89 1.63 -13.49
CA SER A 175 -5.87 0.88 -12.71
C SER A 175 -6.78 1.80 -11.87
N PHE A 176 -6.24 2.89 -11.32
CA PHE A 176 -7.05 3.89 -10.62
C PHE A 176 -8.07 4.58 -11.55
N LEU A 177 -7.76 4.69 -12.82
CA LEU A 177 -8.64 5.24 -13.86
C LEU A 177 -9.59 4.19 -14.48
N GLY A 178 -9.56 2.94 -13.98
CA GLY A 178 -10.44 1.85 -14.41
C GLY A 178 -9.84 0.90 -15.45
N ASP A 179 -8.58 1.08 -15.88
CA ASP A 179 -7.89 0.14 -16.75
C ASP A 179 -6.93 -0.75 -15.96
N ASN A 180 -7.39 -1.96 -15.63
CA ASN A 180 -6.63 -2.95 -14.89
C ASN A 180 -5.66 -3.78 -15.77
N GLY A 181 -5.72 -3.66 -17.10
CA GLY A 181 -4.90 -4.45 -18.02
C GLY A 181 -3.39 -4.28 -17.80
N PRO A 182 -2.87 -3.04 -17.75
CA PRO A 182 -1.45 -2.80 -17.46
C PRO A 182 -1.00 -3.36 -16.11
N LEU A 183 -1.82 -3.21 -15.04
CA LEU A 183 -1.49 -3.72 -13.72
C LEU A 183 -1.45 -5.25 -13.69
N LYS A 184 -2.39 -5.92 -14.34
CA LYS A 184 -2.38 -7.38 -14.51
C LYS A 184 -1.12 -7.86 -15.23
N HIS A 185 -0.70 -7.13 -16.27
CA HIS A 185 0.53 -7.42 -17.00
C HIS A 185 1.77 -7.29 -16.09
N GLU A 186 1.87 -6.23 -15.31
CA GLU A 186 2.98 -6.03 -14.38
C GLU A 186 3.00 -7.12 -13.29
N LEU A 187 1.86 -7.45 -12.69
CA LEU A 187 1.78 -8.53 -11.70
C LEU A 187 2.21 -9.90 -12.27
N ARG A 188 1.89 -10.18 -13.54
CA ARG A 188 2.31 -11.41 -14.22
C ARG A 188 3.83 -11.53 -14.34
N LYS A 189 4.54 -10.43 -14.56
CA LYS A 189 6.02 -10.43 -14.62
C LYS A 189 6.66 -10.82 -13.28
N LEU A 190 5.94 -10.63 -12.18
CA LEU A 190 6.44 -10.92 -10.84
C LEU A 190 6.31 -12.40 -10.47
N LEU A 191 5.52 -13.18 -11.18
CA LEU A 191 5.44 -14.63 -11.03
C LEU A 191 6.61 -15.32 -11.74
#